data_c7ff66cb06ce2c179b334b4b3e8160f2
#
_entry.id   c7ff66cb06ce2c179b334b4b3e8160f2
#
_cell.length_a   1.000
_cell.length_b   1.000
_cell.length_c   1.000
_cell.angle_alpha   90.00
_cell.angle_beta   90.00
_cell.angle_gamma   90.00
#
_symmetry.space_group_name_H-M   'P 1'
#
loop_
_entity.id
_entity.type
_entity.pdbx_description
1 polymer ?
#
loop_
_entity_poly.entity_id
_entity_poly.type
_entity_poly.pdbx_seq_one_letter_code
_entity_poly.pdbx_strand_id
1 'polypeptide(L)'
;MWPAMWASAFYDDDVQNGILADEMGIVMGTSHHEPMGLAQQDWKRRGTGAWDYTQNATVLRDFWTKGMERCKDWESVITIGMRGDGDMPMSKDANIDLLQNIVKDQRKIITKVTGKKISATPQVWALYKEVQEYYDKGMRVPDDITLLLCDDNWGNVRKLPSLTDKPRKGGYGMYYHFDYVGGPRNYKWLNCNQVERVWEQMNLCYEYGVRKLWIVNVGDLKPMEYPIQFFLDMAWRPEAFNPNNIFEHTITFAAQQFGEEHAKEIADIIKLYSKYARRVTPELLNANTYQFSYDEWPTVVREWNNLELRALRVYQKLDPRRYDAYEELVLFPIQAMQNIYEMYYSVAMNAKAESPTEINYWAQRVEKLYERDSLLCAHYNHEIANGKWDHMMDQVHIGYTYWQQPEKQVMPKVKKSDEAAYLCHKETDGYISIEAGNFKNNHKATVIPDLGKTECAVTTLPASVTPDNAYVEYEIETVSSGKAKLSILLAPTLNFNANKGLCFAISVDGGQEQIINFNGHYSGKVGPWQAASIIKT
;
A
#
# COMPACT_ATOMS: atom_id res chain seq x y z
N MET A 1 10.49 14.20 17.77
CA MET A 1 10.69 13.45 16.52
C MET A 1 11.83 12.44 16.69
N TRP A 2 11.72 11.24 16.14
CA TRP A 2 12.80 10.28 16.00
C TRP A 2 13.14 10.18 14.51
N PRO A 3 14.32 10.57 14.06
CA PRO A 3 14.72 10.44 12.66
C PRO A 3 15.02 8.97 12.29
N ALA A 4 15.04 8.67 11.00
CA ALA A 4 15.34 7.34 10.47
C ALA A 4 16.83 7.00 10.63
N MET A 5 17.21 6.51 11.80
CA MET A 5 18.61 6.33 12.21
C MET A 5 19.34 5.18 11.49
N TRP A 6 18.60 4.21 10.98
CA TRP A 6 19.20 3.12 10.19
C TRP A 6 19.84 3.59 8.88
N ALA A 7 19.21 4.56 8.24
CA ALA A 7 19.66 5.11 6.96
C ALA A 7 20.70 6.21 7.13
N SER A 8 20.69 6.92 8.26
CA SER A 8 21.52 8.11 8.48
C SER A 8 22.04 8.18 9.92
N ALA A 9 23.02 9.03 10.14
CA ALA A 9 23.46 9.45 11.45
C ALA A 9 22.95 10.86 11.80
N PHE A 10 21.91 11.32 11.19
CA PHE A 10 21.19 12.59 11.30
C PHE A 10 22.03 13.78 11.81
N TYR A 11 22.44 13.74 13.12
CA TYR A 11 23.28 14.77 13.73
C TYR A 11 24.75 14.70 13.29
N ASP A 12 25.25 13.53 12.91
CA ASP A 12 26.62 13.34 12.46
C ASP A 12 26.76 13.55 10.95
N ASP A 13 25.70 13.35 10.20
CA ASP A 13 25.67 13.65 8.77
C ASP A 13 25.71 15.17 8.53
N ASP A 14 24.93 15.95 9.31
CA ASP A 14 24.99 17.40 9.32
C ASP A 14 24.52 17.94 10.69
N VAL A 15 25.38 18.67 11.37
CA VAL A 15 25.06 19.30 12.66
C VAL A 15 23.91 20.31 12.57
N GLN A 16 23.68 20.90 11.40
CA GLN A 16 22.58 21.83 11.16
C GLN A 16 21.21 21.15 11.34
N ASN A 17 21.10 19.84 11.13
CA ASN A 17 19.86 19.09 11.37
C ASN A 17 19.37 19.27 12.81
N GLY A 18 20.27 19.17 13.79
CA GLY A 18 19.90 19.34 15.21
C GLY A 18 19.62 20.79 15.57
N ILE A 19 20.44 21.73 15.07
CA ILE A 19 20.28 23.16 15.30
C ILE A 19 18.95 23.66 14.76
N LEU A 20 18.65 23.39 13.51
CA LEU A 20 17.39 23.78 12.87
C LEU A 20 16.16 23.15 13.53
N ALA A 21 16.25 21.88 13.94
CA ALA A 21 15.17 21.24 14.66
C ALA A 21 14.85 21.97 15.98
N ASP A 22 15.87 22.33 16.74
CA ASP A 22 15.71 23.07 17.99
C ASP A 22 15.18 24.50 17.75
N GLU A 23 15.74 25.23 16.79
CA GLU A 23 15.26 26.56 16.39
C GLU A 23 13.81 26.59 15.94
N MET A 24 13.36 25.51 15.28
CA MET A 24 11.95 25.34 14.85
C MET A 24 11.03 24.80 15.95
N GLY A 25 11.54 24.57 17.16
CA GLY A 25 10.75 24.04 18.29
C GLY A 25 10.42 22.56 18.16
N ILE A 26 11.18 21.79 17.39
CA ILE A 26 11.00 20.35 17.25
C ILE A 26 11.79 19.64 18.34
N VAL A 27 11.07 19.03 19.29
CA VAL A 27 11.69 18.18 20.32
C VAL A 27 12.22 16.91 19.68
N MET A 28 13.54 16.71 19.73
CA MET A 28 14.21 15.57 19.12
C MET A 28 14.51 14.47 20.13
N GLY A 29 14.62 13.26 19.62
CA GLY A 29 15.10 12.10 20.35
C GLY A 29 15.73 11.10 19.40
N THR A 30 16.20 9.99 19.94
CA THR A 30 16.73 8.88 19.15
C THR A 30 15.90 7.62 19.43
N SER A 31 15.92 6.67 18.52
CA SER A 31 15.09 5.49 18.59
C SER A 31 15.41 4.59 19.81
N HIS A 32 14.56 3.63 20.07
CA HIS A 32 14.61 2.75 21.25
C HIS A 32 15.89 1.92 21.38
N HIS A 33 16.65 1.72 20.30
CA HIS A 33 17.92 0.99 20.29
C HIS A 33 19.14 1.90 20.14
N GLU A 34 18.93 3.20 20.11
CA GLU A 34 19.94 4.25 19.86
C GLU A 34 19.97 5.23 21.05
N PRO A 35 20.53 4.83 22.19
CA PRO A 35 20.48 5.62 23.40
C PRO A 35 21.42 6.82 23.38
N MET A 36 21.13 7.81 24.24
CA MET A 36 22.00 8.91 24.57
C MET A 36 22.29 9.89 23.41
N GLY A 37 21.29 10.08 22.52
CA GLY A 37 21.40 11.05 21.42
C GLY A 37 22.36 10.64 20.29
N LEU A 38 22.62 9.36 20.15
CA LEU A 38 23.53 8.79 19.15
C LEU A 38 22.82 7.76 18.28
N ALA A 39 23.07 7.83 16.97
CA ALA A 39 22.61 6.84 16.03
C ALA A 39 23.53 5.61 15.98
N GLN A 40 23.00 4.47 15.54
CA GLN A 40 23.82 3.28 15.29
C GLN A 40 24.89 3.52 14.22
N GLN A 41 24.61 4.40 13.25
CA GLN A 41 25.62 4.82 12.27
C GLN A 41 26.77 5.61 12.89
N ASP A 42 26.54 6.40 13.95
CA ASP A 42 27.61 7.03 14.73
C ASP A 42 28.57 5.98 15.31
N TRP A 43 28.01 4.85 15.86
CA TRP A 43 28.85 3.77 16.37
C TRP A 43 29.67 3.11 15.28
N LYS A 44 29.07 2.81 14.12
CA LYS A 44 29.79 2.24 12.97
C LYS A 44 30.92 3.11 12.48
N ARG A 45 30.77 4.43 12.55
CA ARG A 45 31.78 5.39 12.12
C ARG A 45 32.86 5.67 13.16
N ARG A 46 32.51 5.72 14.42
CA ARG A 46 33.36 6.25 15.51
C ARG A 46 33.51 5.28 16.70
N GLY A 47 32.72 4.24 16.76
CA GLY A 47 32.80 3.24 17.82
C GLY A 47 34.07 2.41 17.71
N THR A 48 34.54 1.90 18.85
CA THR A 48 35.70 1.03 18.92
C THR A 48 35.39 -0.18 19.80
N GLY A 49 35.66 -1.36 19.30
CA GLY A 49 35.37 -2.62 19.98
C GLY A 49 33.90 -3.07 19.85
N ALA A 50 33.49 -3.99 20.70
CA ALA A 50 32.14 -4.55 20.64
C ALA A 50 31.07 -3.61 21.21
N TRP A 51 29.88 -3.63 20.63
CA TRP A 51 28.66 -3.05 21.22
C TRP A 51 28.14 -3.99 22.32
N ASP A 52 28.95 -4.11 23.38
CA ASP A 52 28.70 -5.00 24.53
C ASP A 52 29.22 -4.32 25.81
N TYR A 53 28.29 -3.96 26.70
CA TYR A 53 28.61 -3.23 27.91
C TYR A 53 29.42 -4.07 28.91
N THR A 54 29.34 -5.40 28.86
CA THR A 54 30.13 -6.28 29.73
C THR A 54 31.61 -6.26 29.42
N GLN A 55 31.95 -6.05 28.13
CA GLN A 55 33.32 -6.09 27.62
C GLN A 55 33.89 -4.70 27.35
N ASN A 56 33.03 -3.72 27.01
CA ASN A 56 33.44 -2.43 26.45
C ASN A 56 32.82 -1.21 27.16
N ALA A 57 32.47 -1.33 28.44
CA ALA A 57 31.75 -0.29 29.19
C ALA A 57 32.42 1.09 29.17
N THR A 58 33.76 1.16 29.18
CA THR A 58 34.48 2.43 29.21
C THR A 58 34.31 3.19 27.90
N VAL A 59 34.45 2.53 26.76
CA VAL A 59 34.28 3.14 25.43
C VAL A 59 32.83 3.53 25.20
N LEU A 60 31.87 2.69 25.60
CA LEU A 60 30.45 2.99 25.48
C LEU A 60 30.06 4.23 26.33
N ARG A 61 30.58 4.35 27.55
CA ARG A 61 30.34 5.56 28.37
C ARG A 61 30.93 6.82 27.75
N ASP A 62 32.13 6.76 27.17
CA ASP A 62 32.72 7.89 26.44
C ASP A 62 31.89 8.25 25.21
N PHE A 63 31.48 7.25 24.45
CA PHE A 63 30.61 7.43 23.30
C PHE A 63 29.28 8.10 23.69
N TRP A 64 28.59 7.61 24.70
CA TRP A 64 27.34 8.23 25.20
C TRP A 64 27.55 9.64 25.76
N THR A 65 28.73 9.92 26.36
CA THR A 65 29.08 11.26 26.81
C THR A 65 29.13 12.24 25.65
N LYS A 66 29.75 11.85 24.54
CA LYS A 66 29.82 12.68 23.31
C LYS A 66 28.44 12.96 22.70
N GLY A 67 27.54 11.98 22.73
CA GLY A 67 26.16 12.18 22.29
C GLY A 67 25.43 13.21 23.14
N MET A 68 25.57 13.11 24.46
CA MET A 68 24.97 14.09 25.37
C MET A 68 25.60 15.50 25.24
N GLU A 69 26.92 15.59 25.04
CA GLU A 69 27.60 16.87 24.79
C GLU A 69 27.08 17.57 23.54
N ARG A 70 26.76 16.81 22.52
CA ARG A 70 26.19 17.32 21.25
C ARG A 70 24.79 17.91 21.43
N CYS A 71 23.92 17.24 22.17
CA CYS A 71 22.51 17.63 22.27
C CYS A 71 22.12 18.31 23.60
N LYS A 72 23.09 18.63 24.50
CA LYS A 72 22.80 19.15 25.85
C LYS A 72 22.04 20.46 25.88
N ASP A 73 22.21 21.28 24.84
CA ASP A 73 21.63 22.63 24.72
C ASP A 73 20.34 22.64 23.92
N TRP A 74 19.96 21.51 23.28
CA TRP A 74 18.75 21.36 22.50
C TRP A 74 17.60 20.81 23.35
N GLU A 75 16.37 21.15 22.97
CA GLU A 75 15.17 20.55 23.57
C GLU A 75 15.04 19.09 23.10
N SER A 76 15.28 18.15 23.99
CA SER A 76 15.40 16.73 23.65
C SER A 76 14.74 15.80 24.66
N VAL A 77 14.25 14.66 24.19
CA VAL A 77 13.89 13.51 25.02
C VAL A 77 14.95 12.42 24.84
N ILE A 78 15.66 12.12 25.91
CA ILE A 78 16.82 11.22 25.85
C ILE A 78 16.37 9.77 26.01
N THR A 79 16.60 8.97 24.98
CA THR A 79 16.45 7.51 25.06
C THR A 79 17.54 6.92 25.93
N ILE A 80 17.14 6.09 26.89
CA ILE A 80 18.05 5.36 27.80
C ILE A 80 17.83 3.86 27.69
N GLY A 81 18.75 3.10 28.23
CA GLY A 81 18.80 1.64 28.09
C GLY A 81 19.79 1.25 27.01
N MET A 82 19.75 0.00 26.62
CA MET A 82 20.58 -0.56 25.54
C MET A 82 19.92 -1.83 25.02
N ARG A 83 20.02 -2.04 23.73
CA ARG A 83 19.78 -3.31 23.06
C ARG A 83 21.07 -3.81 22.40
N GLY A 84 21.09 -5.02 21.91
CA GLY A 84 22.21 -5.56 21.16
C GLY A 84 22.45 -4.83 19.84
N ASP A 85 23.57 -5.08 19.22
CA ASP A 85 23.91 -4.49 17.92
C ASP A 85 22.87 -4.91 16.86
N GLY A 86 22.51 -3.97 16.01
CA GLY A 86 21.52 -4.21 14.97
C GLY A 86 20.09 -4.43 15.48
N ASP A 87 19.68 -3.78 16.57
CA ASP A 87 18.36 -3.93 17.19
C ASP A 87 18.06 -5.38 17.66
N MET A 88 19.10 -6.13 17.96
CA MET A 88 18.98 -7.50 18.47
C MET A 88 18.91 -7.51 20.01
N PRO A 89 18.45 -8.60 20.64
CA PRO A 89 18.57 -8.77 22.08
C PRO A 89 20.03 -8.70 22.55
N MET A 90 20.27 -8.03 23.70
CA MET A 90 21.61 -7.92 24.30
C MET A 90 22.22 -9.27 24.68
N SER A 91 21.38 -10.22 25.10
CA SER A 91 21.77 -11.56 25.51
C SER A 91 20.63 -12.54 25.28
N LYS A 92 20.93 -13.86 25.31
CA LYS A 92 19.90 -14.91 25.19
C LYS A 92 18.95 -14.92 26.36
N ASP A 93 19.43 -14.56 27.55
CA ASP A 93 18.66 -14.52 28.78
C ASP A 93 18.47 -13.08 29.28
N ALA A 94 17.41 -12.85 30.06
CA ALA A 94 17.14 -11.57 30.68
C ALA A 94 18.25 -11.18 31.68
N ASN A 95 19.10 -10.22 31.29
CA ASN A 95 20.14 -9.69 32.14
C ASN A 95 19.69 -8.36 32.77
N ILE A 96 18.81 -8.46 33.78
CA ILE A 96 18.19 -7.32 34.46
C ILE A 96 19.23 -6.45 35.14
N ASP A 97 20.17 -7.04 35.88
CA ASP A 97 21.19 -6.31 36.65
C ASP A 97 22.11 -5.50 35.70
N LEU A 98 22.50 -6.08 34.59
CA LEU A 98 23.31 -5.39 33.57
C LEU A 98 22.58 -4.15 33.03
N LEU A 99 21.32 -4.31 32.63
CA LEU A 99 20.55 -3.22 32.07
C LEU A 99 20.24 -2.11 33.10
N GLN A 100 20.00 -2.48 34.35
CA GLN A 100 19.87 -1.50 35.44
C GLN A 100 21.17 -0.72 35.71
N ASN A 101 22.33 -1.37 35.63
CA ASN A 101 23.62 -0.71 35.71
C ASN A 101 23.87 0.24 34.55
N ILE A 102 23.53 -0.16 33.33
CA ILE A 102 23.59 0.68 32.13
C ILE A 102 22.76 1.97 32.36
N VAL A 103 21.49 1.84 32.70
CA VAL A 103 20.60 2.96 32.99
C VAL A 103 21.17 3.89 34.05
N LYS A 104 21.72 3.32 35.14
CA LYS A 104 22.36 4.09 36.22
C LYS A 104 23.55 4.92 35.70
N ASP A 105 24.41 4.34 34.88
CA ASP A 105 25.58 5.03 34.36
C ASP A 105 25.21 6.08 33.30
N GLN A 106 24.24 5.79 32.42
CA GLN A 106 23.69 6.78 31.49
C GLN A 106 23.11 7.99 32.21
N ARG A 107 22.37 7.80 33.30
CA ARG A 107 21.83 8.90 34.12
C ARG A 107 22.92 9.74 34.81
N LYS A 108 24.05 9.13 35.24
CA LYS A 108 25.22 9.88 35.72
C LYS A 108 25.83 10.76 34.62
N ILE A 109 25.94 10.22 33.39
CA ILE A 109 26.44 10.97 32.24
C ILE A 109 25.54 12.18 31.94
N ILE A 110 24.21 11.97 31.88
CA ILE A 110 23.23 13.04 31.67
C ILE A 110 23.45 14.17 32.70
N THR A 111 23.47 13.83 33.98
CA THR A 111 23.67 14.82 35.05
C THR A 111 25.00 15.55 34.92
N LYS A 112 26.08 14.82 34.63
CA LYS A 112 27.43 15.39 34.49
C LYS A 112 27.53 16.37 33.33
N VAL A 113 26.98 16.01 32.18
CA VAL A 113 27.08 16.77 30.94
C VAL A 113 26.14 17.99 30.96
N THR A 114 24.91 17.81 31.40
CA THR A 114 23.92 18.90 31.42
C THR A 114 24.10 19.88 32.60
N GLY A 115 24.75 19.44 33.68
CA GLY A 115 24.83 20.20 34.94
C GLY A 115 23.46 20.35 35.65
N LYS A 116 22.41 19.75 35.14
CA LYS A 116 21.02 19.85 35.65
C LYS A 116 20.70 18.69 36.60
N LYS A 117 19.68 18.89 37.43
CA LYS A 117 19.08 17.74 38.15
C LYS A 117 18.56 16.73 37.14
N ILE A 118 18.78 15.45 37.41
CA ILE A 118 18.44 14.37 36.46
C ILE A 118 16.95 14.40 36.03
N SER A 119 16.05 14.79 36.94
CA SER A 119 14.62 14.93 36.64
C SER A 119 14.25 16.13 35.75
N ALA A 120 15.21 17.04 35.49
CA ALA A 120 14.99 18.17 34.59
C ALA A 120 15.29 17.83 33.12
N THR A 121 15.92 16.69 32.85
CA THR A 121 16.14 16.19 31.49
C THR A 121 15.15 15.07 31.22
N PRO A 122 14.22 15.24 30.25
CA PRO A 122 13.26 14.20 29.89
C PRO A 122 13.97 12.94 29.41
N GLN A 123 13.59 11.80 29.96
CA GLN A 123 14.15 10.50 29.60
C GLN A 123 13.04 9.53 29.24
N VAL A 124 13.29 8.67 28.28
CA VAL A 124 12.38 7.62 27.84
C VAL A 124 13.07 6.26 27.82
N TRP A 125 12.39 5.25 28.30
CA TRP A 125 12.81 3.85 28.19
C TRP A 125 11.73 3.03 27.51
N ALA A 126 12.05 2.47 26.34
CA ALA A 126 11.11 1.72 25.53
C ALA A 126 11.04 0.25 25.96
N LEU A 127 9.84 -0.21 26.25
CA LEU A 127 9.54 -1.62 26.56
C LEU A 127 9.25 -2.39 25.25
N TYR A 128 10.23 -2.35 24.33
CA TYR A 128 10.10 -2.95 23.01
C TYR A 128 10.65 -4.38 22.99
N LYS A 129 9.92 -5.29 22.35
CA LYS A 129 10.29 -6.72 22.21
C LYS A 129 10.68 -7.34 23.57
N GLU A 130 11.90 -7.89 23.69
CA GLU A 130 12.43 -8.55 24.91
C GLU A 130 12.55 -7.61 26.11
N VAL A 131 12.66 -6.30 25.91
CA VAL A 131 12.74 -5.35 27.02
C VAL A 131 11.44 -5.32 27.83
N GLN A 132 10.29 -5.56 27.20
CA GLN A 132 9.04 -5.76 27.93
C GLN A 132 9.09 -7.00 28.83
N GLU A 133 9.70 -8.08 28.38
CA GLU A 133 9.86 -9.30 29.21
C GLU A 133 10.75 -9.03 30.43
N TYR A 134 11.79 -8.21 30.31
CA TYR A 134 12.61 -7.80 31.45
C TYR A 134 11.77 -7.04 32.47
N TYR A 135 10.92 -6.12 32.00
CA TYR A 135 9.98 -5.41 32.87
C TYR A 135 8.98 -6.36 33.55
N ASP A 136 8.44 -7.32 32.80
CA ASP A 136 7.49 -8.33 33.31
C ASP A 136 8.15 -9.27 34.33
N LYS A 137 9.44 -9.56 34.17
CA LYS A 137 10.27 -10.31 35.15
C LYS A 137 10.74 -9.49 36.35
N GLY A 138 10.25 -8.25 36.49
CA GLY A 138 10.50 -7.42 37.67
C GLY A 138 11.55 -6.33 37.52
N MET A 139 12.16 -6.14 36.35
CA MET A 139 13.04 -4.97 36.11
C MET A 139 12.27 -3.68 36.34
N ARG A 140 12.89 -2.74 37.04
CA ARG A 140 12.32 -1.39 37.25
C ARG A 140 13.38 -0.33 37.02
N VAL A 141 12.91 0.81 36.54
CA VAL A 141 13.70 2.04 36.37
C VAL A 141 13.14 3.14 37.28
N PRO A 142 13.92 4.20 37.59
CA PRO A 142 13.45 5.31 38.41
C PRO A 142 12.12 5.90 37.92
N ASP A 143 11.34 6.42 38.86
CA ASP A 143 9.96 6.87 38.67
C ASP A 143 9.82 8.10 37.74
N ASP A 144 10.88 8.88 37.60
CA ASP A 144 10.95 10.07 36.75
C ASP A 144 11.23 9.78 35.25
N ILE A 145 11.45 8.51 34.90
CA ILE A 145 11.63 8.07 33.51
C ILE A 145 10.27 7.75 32.90
N THR A 146 10.00 8.26 31.70
CA THR A 146 8.82 7.85 30.92
C THR A 146 8.96 6.41 30.45
N LEU A 147 7.99 5.56 30.79
CA LEU A 147 7.91 4.21 30.23
C LEU A 147 7.18 4.27 28.89
N LEU A 148 7.87 3.94 27.81
CA LEU A 148 7.32 3.87 26.48
C LEU A 148 6.86 2.44 26.20
N LEU A 149 5.56 2.20 26.30
CA LEU A 149 4.91 0.94 25.93
C LEU A 149 4.88 0.82 24.42
N CYS A 150 4.75 -0.39 23.91
CA CYS A 150 4.79 -0.64 22.48
C CYS A 150 3.59 -1.48 22.05
N ASP A 151 3.20 -1.32 20.76
CA ASP A 151 2.32 -2.26 20.09
C ASP A 151 3.08 -3.55 19.68
N ASP A 152 2.40 -4.43 18.97
CA ASP A 152 2.95 -5.67 18.43
C ASP A 152 3.63 -5.52 17.07
N ASN A 153 3.96 -4.29 16.64
CA ASN A 153 4.41 -3.86 15.32
C ASN A 153 3.33 -3.92 14.22
N TRP A 154 2.10 -4.26 14.57
CA TRP A 154 0.98 -4.42 13.64
C TRP A 154 -0.24 -3.60 14.06
N GLY A 155 -0.03 -2.61 14.92
CA GLY A 155 -1.07 -1.70 15.39
C GLY A 155 -1.99 -2.30 16.47
N ASN A 156 -1.52 -3.28 17.24
CA ASN A 156 -2.24 -3.82 18.37
C ASN A 156 -1.47 -3.56 19.67
N VAL A 157 -2.06 -2.82 20.60
CA VAL A 157 -1.44 -2.49 21.89
C VAL A 157 -1.23 -3.77 22.70
N ARG A 158 0.01 -4.00 23.15
CA ARG A 158 0.39 -5.21 23.87
C ARG A 158 0.23 -5.11 25.39
N LYS A 159 0.48 -3.92 25.92
CA LYS A 159 0.51 -3.70 27.37
C LYS A 159 0.01 -2.30 27.70
N LEU A 160 -0.72 -2.20 28.78
CA LEU A 160 -1.19 -0.96 29.37
C LEU A 160 -0.82 -0.90 30.86
N PRO A 161 -0.71 0.29 31.47
CA PRO A 161 -0.57 0.43 32.91
C PRO A 161 -1.80 -0.15 33.62
N SER A 162 -1.60 -0.61 34.85
CA SER A 162 -2.75 -0.92 35.72
C SER A 162 -3.39 0.39 36.20
N LEU A 163 -4.71 0.46 36.18
CA LEU A 163 -5.45 1.61 36.72
C LEU A 163 -5.33 1.71 38.26
N THR A 164 -4.87 0.66 38.91
CA THR A 164 -4.68 0.61 40.38
C THR A 164 -3.24 0.94 40.80
N ASP A 165 -2.31 1.02 39.85
CA ASP A 165 -0.93 1.37 40.14
C ASP A 165 -0.80 2.85 40.53
N LYS A 166 0.19 3.15 41.38
CA LYS A 166 0.53 4.53 41.70
C LYS A 166 1.03 5.24 40.41
N PRO A 167 0.53 6.46 40.13
CA PRO A 167 1.00 7.21 39.00
C PRO A 167 2.52 7.44 39.02
N ARG A 168 3.20 7.20 37.92
CA ARG A 168 4.63 7.51 37.75
C ARG A 168 4.82 9.00 37.45
N LYS A 169 5.87 9.61 37.98
CA LYS A 169 6.24 11.00 37.69
C LYS A 169 6.61 11.21 36.22
N GLY A 170 7.35 10.26 35.64
CA GLY A 170 7.70 10.25 34.22
C GLY A 170 6.53 9.92 33.29
N GLY A 171 5.47 9.34 33.85
CA GLY A 171 4.30 8.92 33.07
C GLY A 171 4.55 7.76 32.13
N TYR A 172 3.60 7.55 31.23
CA TYR A 172 3.62 6.50 30.22
C TYR A 172 3.46 7.08 28.83
N GLY A 173 4.14 6.49 27.87
CA GLY A 173 4.02 6.76 26.44
C GLY A 173 3.69 5.50 25.66
N MET A 174 3.36 5.67 24.37
CA MET A 174 3.11 4.59 23.42
C MET A 174 3.99 4.76 22.19
N TYR A 175 4.61 3.69 21.74
CA TYR A 175 5.29 3.55 20.47
C TYR A 175 4.41 2.67 19.56
N TYR A 176 3.83 3.26 18.54
CA TYR A 176 2.86 2.68 17.64
C TYR A 176 3.44 2.56 16.23
N HIS A 177 2.98 1.62 15.41
CA HIS A 177 3.51 1.38 14.08
C HIS A 177 2.47 1.59 12.98
N PHE A 178 2.82 2.43 12.00
CA PHE A 178 2.17 2.54 10.69
C PHE A 178 2.96 1.79 9.61
N ASP A 179 4.21 1.56 9.85
CA ASP A 179 5.19 0.87 9.05
C ASP A 179 6.03 -0.03 9.94
N TYR A 180 6.53 -1.14 9.41
CA TYR A 180 7.40 -2.03 10.17
C TYR A 180 8.46 -2.70 9.29
N VAL A 181 9.70 -2.68 9.76
CA VAL A 181 10.84 -3.38 9.17
C VAL A 181 11.31 -4.47 10.13
N GLY A 182 11.02 -5.72 9.82
CA GLY A 182 11.42 -6.85 10.64
C GLY A 182 10.60 -8.13 10.39
N GLY A 183 10.98 -9.21 11.07
CA GLY A 183 10.22 -10.46 11.03
C GLY A 183 8.93 -10.40 11.82
N PRO A 184 7.90 -11.19 11.44
CA PRO A 184 7.91 -12.23 10.39
C PRO A 184 7.77 -11.71 8.96
N ARG A 185 7.31 -10.46 8.75
CA ARG A 185 7.18 -9.78 7.48
C ARG A 185 7.26 -8.28 7.68
N ASN A 186 8.05 -7.55 6.89
CA ASN A 186 7.93 -6.10 6.86
C ASN A 186 6.67 -5.67 6.08
N TYR A 187 6.21 -4.45 6.32
CA TYR A 187 5.22 -3.75 5.51
C TYR A 187 5.59 -2.27 5.53
N LYS A 188 5.84 -1.69 4.35
CA LYS A 188 6.46 -0.37 4.24
C LYS A 188 6.28 0.30 2.87
N TRP A 189 5.48 -0.30 1.98
CA TRP A 189 5.30 0.26 0.64
C TRP A 189 4.19 1.31 0.59
N LEU A 190 2.96 0.91 0.89
CA LEU A 190 1.79 1.80 0.88
C LEU A 190 1.10 1.85 2.24
N ASN A 191 0.32 2.92 2.45
CA ASN A 191 -0.49 3.05 3.65
C ASN A 191 -1.51 1.91 3.77
N CYS A 192 -1.39 1.12 4.83
CA CYS A 192 -2.34 0.07 5.21
C CYS A 192 -3.03 0.38 6.55
N ASN A 193 -3.01 1.64 7.01
CA ASN A 193 -3.53 2.02 8.31
C ASN A 193 -4.97 2.52 8.20
N GLN A 194 -5.86 1.85 8.92
CA GLN A 194 -7.24 2.27 9.08
C GLN A 194 -7.35 3.19 10.30
N VAL A 195 -7.73 4.44 10.09
CA VAL A 195 -7.74 5.46 11.16
C VAL A 195 -8.71 5.13 12.29
N GLU A 196 -9.81 4.41 12.02
CA GLU A 196 -10.72 3.91 13.05
C GLU A 196 -10.03 2.94 14.00
N ARG A 197 -9.12 2.10 13.48
CA ARG A 197 -8.32 1.21 14.32
C ARG A 197 -7.28 1.99 15.11
N VAL A 198 -6.65 2.99 14.49
CA VAL A 198 -5.72 3.89 15.20
C VAL A 198 -6.44 4.58 16.36
N TRP A 199 -7.62 5.13 16.11
CA TRP A 199 -8.42 5.76 17.15
C TRP A 199 -8.73 4.77 18.28
N GLU A 200 -9.23 3.60 17.98
CA GLU A 200 -9.63 2.60 18.97
C GLU A 200 -8.46 2.22 19.89
N GLN A 201 -7.28 1.97 19.34
CA GLN A 201 -6.10 1.59 20.13
C GLN A 201 -5.49 2.76 20.92
N MET A 202 -5.45 3.95 20.32
CA MET A 202 -4.88 5.11 20.99
C MET A 202 -5.85 5.71 22.02
N ASN A 203 -7.17 5.60 21.81
CA ASN A 203 -8.15 5.93 22.83
C ASN A 203 -8.04 4.99 24.05
N LEU A 204 -7.87 3.70 23.79
CA LEU A 204 -7.59 2.73 24.85
C LEU A 204 -6.33 3.11 25.65
N CYS A 205 -5.26 3.51 24.98
CA CYS A 205 -4.05 4.01 25.63
C CYS A 205 -4.35 5.23 26.50
N TYR A 206 -5.08 6.20 25.97
CA TYR A 206 -5.44 7.43 26.67
C TYR A 206 -6.27 7.16 27.94
N GLU A 207 -7.28 6.30 27.85
CA GLU A 207 -8.12 5.89 28.99
C GLU A 207 -7.32 5.22 30.11
N TYR A 208 -6.28 4.44 29.75
CA TYR A 208 -5.38 3.78 30.71
C TYR A 208 -4.21 4.66 31.16
N GLY A 209 -4.24 5.97 30.89
CA GLY A 209 -3.27 6.93 31.42
C GLY A 209 -1.96 7.01 30.63
N VAL A 210 -1.89 6.47 29.42
CA VAL A 210 -0.75 6.61 28.50
C VAL A 210 -0.87 7.94 27.76
N ARG A 211 -0.43 9.03 28.43
CA ARG A 211 -0.70 10.42 28.02
C ARG A 211 0.54 11.30 27.90
N LYS A 212 1.72 10.76 28.27
CA LYS A 212 2.93 11.59 28.34
C LYS A 212 3.60 11.78 27.00
N LEU A 213 3.64 10.74 26.18
CA LEU A 213 4.35 10.75 24.91
C LEU A 213 3.72 9.71 23.97
N TRP A 214 3.34 10.12 22.77
CA TRP A 214 2.94 9.21 21.70
C TRP A 214 3.93 9.34 20.55
N ILE A 215 4.50 8.23 20.15
CA ILE A 215 5.40 8.12 19.01
C ILE A 215 4.78 7.14 18.03
N VAL A 216 4.72 7.50 16.77
CA VAL A 216 4.33 6.60 15.68
C VAL A 216 5.49 6.42 14.71
N ASN A 217 5.84 5.15 14.45
CA ASN A 217 6.75 4.80 13.38
C ASN A 217 5.99 4.84 12.05
N VAL A 218 6.43 5.70 11.14
CA VAL A 218 5.76 5.91 9.85
C VAL A 218 6.62 5.45 8.67
N GLY A 219 7.87 5.04 8.92
CA GLY A 219 8.83 4.81 7.85
C GLY A 219 9.08 6.11 7.09
N ASP A 220 8.71 6.14 5.82
CA ASP A 220 8.69 7.36 5.04
C ASP A 220 7.42 8.19 5.31
N LEU A 221 7.50 9.51 5.10
CA LEU A 221 6.33 10.38 5.29
C LEU A 221 5.28 10.13 4.21
N LYS A 222 5.71 9.81 3.01
CA LYS A 222 4.83 9.34 1.94
C LYS A 222 4.77 7.81 1.94
N PRO A 223 3.61 7.23 1.77
CA PRO A 223 2.27 7.80 1.58
C PRO A 223 1.45 7.87 2.89
N MET A 224 2.06 8.25 3.99
CA MET A 224 1.44 8.21 5.33
C MET A 224 0.81 9.53 5.77
N GLU A 225 0.64 10.52 4.88
CA GLU A 225 0.23 11.88 5.20
C GLU A 225 -1.09 11.92 6.00
N TYR A 226 -2.14 11.25 5.51
CA TYR A 226 -3.43 11.28 6.18
C TYR A 226 -3.41 10.58 7.55
N PRO A 227 -2.93 9.35 7.70
CA PRO A 227 -2.87 8.73 9.02
C PRO A 227 -1.93 9.47 9.98
N ILE A 228 -0.85 10.11 9.51
CA ILE A 228 0.00 10.97 10.34
C ILE A 228 -0.81 12.16 10.87
N GLN A 229 -1.51 12.89 10.00
CA GLN A 229 -2.33 14.03 10.43
C GLN A 229 -3.38 13.58 11.45
N PHE A 230 -4.11 12.51 11.18
CA PHE A 230 -5.10 11.98 12.12
C PHE A 230 -4.49 11.65 13.49
N PHE A 231 -3.35 10.96 13.49
CA PHE A 231 -2.66 10.59 14.73
C PHE A 231 -2.23 11.81 15.55
N LEU A 232 -1.67 12.83 14.89
CA LEU A 232 -1.21 14.04 15.56
C LEU A 232 -2.36 14.90 16.06
N ASP A 233 -3.44 15.05 15.29
CA ASP A 233 -4.64 15.78 15.69
C ASP A 233 -5.32 15.09 16.89
N MET A 234 -5.38 13.76 16.88
CA MET A 234 -5.87 12.99 18.01
C MET A 234 -4.95 13.12 19.23
N ALA A 235 -3.63 13.09 19.07
CA ALA A 235 -2.68 13.26 20.18
C ALA A 235 -2.79 14.66 20.80
N TRP A 236 -3.09 15.68 19.98
CA TRP A 236 -3.28 17.04 20.45
C TRP A 236 -4.56 17.23 21.28
N ARG A 237 -5.66 16.60 20.87
CA ARG A 237 -6.96 16.70 21.54
C ARG A 237 -7.72 15.37 21.57
N PRO A 238 -7.24 14.38 22.35
CA PRO A 238 -7.81 13.04 22.33
C PRO A 238 -9.31 13.00 22.67
N GLU A 239 -9.77 13.87 23.56
CA GLU A 239 -11.19 13.93 23.96
C GLU A 239 -12.12 14.49 22.87
N ALA A 240 -11.58 15.11 21.82
CA ALA A 240 -12.39 15.60 20.70
C ALA A 240 -12.86 14.48 19.76
N PHE A 241 -12.25 13.29 19.85
CA PHE A 241 -12.52 12.18 18.95
C PHE A 241 -13.39 11.11 19.62
N ASN A 242 -14.35 10.60 18.87
CA ASN A 242 -15.23 9.50 19.27
C ASN A 242 -15.66 8.69 18.04
N PRO A 243 -16.29 7.50 18.18
CA PRO A 243 -16.64 6.65 17.05
C PRO A 243 -17.52 7.31 15.99
N ASN A 244 -18.27 8.35 16.35
CA ASN A 244 -19.24 8.98 15.46
C ASN A 244 -18.66 10.13 14.63
N ASN A 245 -17.47 10.64 14.97
CA ASN A 245 -16.88 11.80 14.29
C ASN A 245 -15.54 11.55 13.61
N ILE A 246 -15.02 10.33 13.61
CA ILE A 246 -13.79 9.98 12.88
C ILE A 246 -13.94 10.28 11.39
N PHE A 247 -15.09 9.92 10.82
CA PHE A 247 -15.36 10.17 9.40
C PHE A 247 -15.43 11.65 9.05
N GLU A 248 -15.89 12.51 9.97
CA GLU A 248 -15.89 13.96 9.79
C GLU A 248 -14.46 14.51 9.66
N HIS A 249 -13.50 13.93 10.36
CA HIS A 249 -12.08 14.28 10.21
C HIS A 249 -11.59 13.92 8.80
N THR A 250 -11.97 12.76 8.25
CA THR A 250 -11.61 12.36 6.88
C THR A 250 -12.22 13.32 5.85
N ILE A 251 -13.47 13.77 6.06
CA ILE A 251 -14.11 14.78 5.20
C ILE A 251 -13.36 16.11 5.28
N THR A 252 -12.97 16.53 6.48
CA THR A 252 -12.19 17.77 6.67
C THR A 252 -10.84 17.71 5.95
N PHE A 253 -10.11 16.59 6.08
CA PHE A 253 -8.87 16.37 5.33
C PHE A 253 -9.11 16.46 3.82
N ALA A 254 -10.12 15.75 3.31
CA ALA A 254 -10.45 15.77 1.89
C ALA A 254 -10.82 17.18 1.39
N ALA A 255 -11.59 17.95 2.18
CA ALA A 255 -11.93 19.32 1.86
C ALA A 255 -10.71 20.24 1.80
N GLN A 256 -9.78 20.10 2.75
CA GLN A 256 -8.55 20.86 2.80
C GLN A 256 -7.65 20.60 1.57
N GLN A 257 -7.53 19.34 1.14
CA GLN A 257 -6.66 18.97 0.03
C GLN A 257 -7.31 19.20 -1.34
N PHE A 258 -8.59 18.87 -1.49
CA PHE A 258 -9.26 18.76 -2.79
C PHE A 258 -10.42 19.74 -2.99
N GLY A 259 -10.80 20.52 -1.96
CA GLY A 259 -11.94 21.41 -1.98
C GLY A 259 -13.24 20.75 -1.49
N GLU A 260 -14.23 21.57 -1.16
CA GLU A 260 -15.47 21.16 -0.48
C GLU A 260 -16.39 20.31 -1.37
N GLU A 261 -16.41 20.56 -2.70
CA GLU A 261 -17.42 20.03 -3.63
C GLU A 261 -17.50 18.51 -3.63
N HIS A 262 -16.36 17.82 -3.60
CA HIS A 262 -16.26 16.35 -3.63
C HIS A 262 -15.73 15.74 -2.34
N ALA A 263 -15.55 16.55 -1.28
CA ALA A 263 -14.86 16.13 -0.06
C ALA A 263 -15.45 14.89 0.59
N LYS A 264 -16.77 14.79 0.68
CA LYS A 264 -17.44 13.63 1.27
C LYS A 264 -17.27 12.35 0.47
N GLU A 265 -17.30 12.43 -0.87
CA GLU A 265 -17.07 11.27 -1.73
C GLU A 265 -15.61 10.81 -1.67
N ILE A 266 -14.67 11.76 -1.68
CA ILE A 266 -13.24 11.48 -1.55
C ILE A 266 -12.94 10.86 -0.17
N ALA A 267 -13.54 11.40 0.88
CA ALA A 267 -13.41 10.84 2.22
C ALA A 267 -13.92 9.39 2.31
N ASP A 268 -15.03 9.06 1.66
CA ASP A 268 -15.54 7.69 1.61
C ASP A 268 -14.62 6.77 0.80
N ILE A 269 -14.01 7.26 -0.28
CA ILE A 269 -13.00 6.54 -1.06
C ILE A 269 -11.75 6.25 -0.20
N ILE A 270 -11.22 7.25 0.51
CA ILE A 270 -10.06 7.08 1.42
C ILE A 270 -10.37 6.07 2.53
N LYS A 271 -11.55 6.15 3.13
CA LYS A 271 -12.02 5.20 4.15
C LYS A 271 -12.09 3.78 3.60
N LEU A 272 -12.67 3.58 2.42
CA LEU A 272 -12.76 2.26 1.79
C LEU A 272 -11.37 1.73 1.39
N TYR A 273 -10.50 2.58 0.84
CA TYR A 273 -9.11 2.23 0.58
C TYR A 273 -8.43 1.67 1.83
N SER A 274 -8.43 2.43 2.91
CA SER A 274 -7.76 2.03 4.16
C SER A 274 -8.36 0.75 4.75
N LYS A 275 -9.69 0.58 4.67
CA LYS A 275 -10.39 -0.64 5.08
C LYS A 275 -9.96 -1.86 4.25
N TYR A 276 -9.83 -1.71 2.94
CA TYR A 276 -9.44 -2.81 2.06
C TYR A 276 -7.95 -3.14 2.20
N ALA A 277 -7.09 -2.13 2.25
CA ALA A 277 -5.64 -2.30 2.43
C ALA A 277 -5.28 -2.94 3.79
N ARG A 278 -6.09 -2.71 4.83
CA ARG A 278 -5.89 -3.31 6.16
C ARG A 278 -6.23 -4.81 6.22
N ARG A 279 -6.98 -5.35 5.28
CA ARG A 279 -7.30 -6.79 5.25
C ARG A 279 -6.03 -7.64 5.17
N VAL A 280 -5.14 -7.27 4.24
CA VAL A 280 -3.83 -7.90 4.05
C VAL A 280 -2.89 -6.85 3.50
N THR A 281 -1.72 -6.67 4.12
CA THR A 281 -0.69 -5.78 3.57
C THR A 281 -0.16 -6.34 2.26
N PRO A 282 0.22 -5.51 1.28
CA PRO A 282 0.66 -5.99 -0.04
C PRO A 282 1.85 -6.96 0.04
N GLU A 283 2.73 -6.80 1.01
CA GLU A 283 3.89 -7.66 1.24
C GLU A 283 3.54 -9.08 1.71
N LEU A 284 2.33 -9.29 2.22
CA LEU A 284 1.80 -10.61 2.59
C LEU A 284 0.97 -11.25 1.49
N LEU A 285 0.59 -10.47 0.47
CA LEU A 285 -0.32 -10.93 -0.57
C LEU A 285 0.35 -12.00 -1.45
N ASN A 286 -0.39 -13.07 -1.73
CA ASN A 286 0.01 -14.14 -2.64
C ASN A 286 -1.22 -14.87 -3.20
N ALA A 287 -1.03 -15.81 -4.11
CA ALA A 287 -2.11 -16.56 -4.76
C ALA A 287 -3.04 -17.33 -3.80
N ASN A 288 -2.59 -17.62 -2.57
CA ASN A 288 -3.34 -18.38 -1.57
C ASN A 288 -3.92 -17.49 -0.46
N THR A 289 -3.83 -16.17 -0.58
CA THR A 289 -4.28 -15.23 0.46
C THR A 289 -5.78 -15.31 0.70
N TYR A 290 -6.56 -15.46 -0.36
CA TYR A 290 -8.01 -15.61 -0.31
C TYR A 290 -8.44 -16.91 -0.96
N GLN A 291 -9.65 -17.35 -0.66
CA GLN A 291 -10.20 -18.58 -1.19
C GLN A 291 -11.22 -18.30 -2.29
N PHE A 292 -11.49 -19.33 -3.10
CA PHE A 292 -12.55 -19.24 -4.12
C PHE A 292 -13.92 -19.67 -3.57
N SER A 293 -13.94 -20.34 -2.41
CA SER A 293 -15.18 -20.66 -1.72
C SER A 293 -15.91 -19.37 -1.31
N TYR A 294 -17.23 -19.40 -1.43
CA TYR A 294 -18.08 -18.24 -1.15
C TYR A 294 -17.74 -16.98 -1.97
N ASP A 295 -17.12 -17.15 -3.13
CA ASP A 295 -16.76 -16.05 -4.03
C ASP A 295 -15.83 -15.00 -3.38
N GLU A 296 -14.95 -15.41 -2.44
CA GLU A 296 -14.12 -14.48 -1.66
C GLU A 296 -13.11 -13.74 -2.56
N TRP A 297 -12.25 -14.48 -3.29
CA TRP A 297 -11.26 -13.86 -4.19
C TRP A 297 -11.90 -12.94 -5.24
N PRO A 298 -12.87 -13.40 -6.03
CA PRO A 298 -13.56 -12.55 -7.00
C PRO A 298 -14.21 -11.31 -6.39
N THR A 299 -14.79 -11.45 -5.19
CA THR A 299 -15.40 -10.32 -4.48
C THR A 299 -14.39 -9.27 -4.09
N VAL A 300 -13.25 -9.68 -3.54
CA VAL A 300 -12.17 -8.75 -3.14
C VAL A 300 -11.64 -7.98 -4.36
N VAL A 301 -11.39 -8.66 -5.48
CA VAL A 301 -10.93 -8.00 -6.71
C VAL A 301 -11.99 -7.03 -7.25
N ARG A 302 -13.26 -7.45 -7.26
CA ARG A 302 -14.37 -6.59 -7.68
C ARG A 302 -14.53 -5.33 -6.82
N GLU A 303 -14.30 -5.44 -5.51
CA GLU A 303 -14.32 -4.28 -4.61
C GLU A 303 -13.21 -3.29 -4.95
N TRP A 304 -11.98 -3.75 -5.21
CA TRP A 304 -10.87 -2.90 -5.64
C TRP A 304 -11.15 -2.25 -7.00
N ASN A 305 -11.65 -3.00 -7.98
CA ASN A 305 -12.00 -2.47 -9.31
C ASN A 305 -13.09 -1.38 -9.20
N ASN A 306 -14.11 -1.60 -8.38
CA ASN A 306 -15.16 -0.62 -8.16
C ASN A 306 -14.63 0.64 -7.46
N LEU A 307 -13.68 0.50 -6.55
CA LEU A 307 -13.07 1.63 -5.86
C LEU A 307 -12.21 2.45 -6.82
N GLU A 308 -11.42 1.81 -7.69
CA GLU A 308 -10.64 2.48 -8.74
C GLU A 308 -11.57 3.27 -9.69
N LEU A 309 -12.63 2.65 -10.17
CA LEU A 309 -13.61 3.32 -11.04
C LEU A 309 -14.26 4.53 -10.37
N ARG A 310 -14.55 4.45 -9.07
CA ARG A 310 -15.07 5.60 -8.30
C ARG A 310 -14.03 6.72 -8.22
N ALA A 311 -12.78 6.39 -7.89
CA ALA A 311 -11.70 7.35 -7.79
C ALA A 311 -11.45 8.07 -9.12
N LEU A 312 -11.45 7.33 -10.24
CA LEU A 312 -11.32 7.90 -11.59
C LEU A 312 -12.48 8.84 -11.96
N ARG A 313 -13.72 8.52 -11.58
CA ARG A 313 -14.87 9.40 -11.81
C ARG A 313 -14.78 10.71 -11.06
N VAL A 314 -14.23 10.70 -9.86
CA VAL A 314 -13.97 11.93 -9.09
C VAL A 314 -12.85 12.71 -9.75
N TYR A 315 -11.74 12.06 -10.09
CA TYR A 315 -10.60 12.69 -10.77
C TYR A 315 -11.03 13.51 -12.01
N GLN A 316 -11.89 12.94 -12.86
CA GLN A 316 -12.41 13.61 -14.07
C GLN A 316 -13.23 14.88 -13.79
N LYS A 317 -13.70 15.07 -12.56
CA LYS A 317 -14.52 16.21 -12.14
C LYS A 317 -13.75 17.26 -11.34
N LEU A 318 -12.55 16.92 -10.89
CA LEU A 318 -11.73 17.82 -10.07
C LEU A 318 -11.18 19.01 -10.90
N ASP A 319 -10.95 20.11 -10.20
CA ASP A 319 -10.15 21.20 -10.73
C ASP A 319 -8.73 20.70 -11.06
N PRO A 320 -8.21 20.95 -12.28
CA PRO A 320 -6.87 20.51 -12.67
C PRO A 320 -5.75 20.90 -11.71
N ARG A 321 -5.91 21.98 -10.96
CA ARG A 321 -4.94 22.38 -9.91
C ARG A 321 -4.84 21.40 -8.75
N ARG A 322 -5.75 20.43 -8.65
CA ARG A 322 -5.80 19.40 -7.61
C ARG A 322 -5.35 18.02 -8.11
N TYR A 323 -5.06 17.88 -9.40
CA TYR A 323 -4.72 16.59 -9.99
C TYR A 323 -3.53 15.93 -9.31
N ASP A 324 -2.38 16.62 -9.21
CA ASP A 324 -1.17 16.06 -8.60
C ASP A 324 -1.42 15.57 -7.18
N ALA A 325 -2.12 16.37 -6.35
CA ALA A 325 -2.43 15.98 -4.98
C ALA A 325 -3.41 14.79 -4.91
N TYR A 326 -4.38 14.74 -5.81
CA TYR A 326 -5.35 13.65 -5.84
C TYR A 326 -4.74 12.36 -6.38
N GLU A 327 -3.92 12.45 -7.43
CA GLU A 327 -3.18 11.29 -7.94
C GLU A 327 -2.29 10.70 -6.86
N GLU A 328 -1.51 11.52 -6.18
CA GLU A 328 -0.58 11.10 -5.15
C GLU A 328 -1.30 10.50 -3.92
N LEU A 329 -2.30 11.19 -3.37
CA LEU A 329 -2.92 10.83 -2.09
C LEU A 329 -4.05 9.80 -2.22
N VAL A 330 -4.68 9.68 -3.40
CA VAL A 330 -5.91 8.88 -3.55
C VAL A 330 -5.82 7.90 -4.72
N LEU A 331 -5.54 8.38 -5.93
CA LEU A 331 -5.69 7.56 -7.13
C LEU A 331 -4.58 6.51 -7.23
N PHE A 332 -3.32 6.92 -7.12
CA PHE A 332 -2.18 6.00 -7.20
C PHE A 332 -2.24 4.86 -6.17
N PRO A 333 -2.45 5.12 -4.87
CA PRO A 333 -2.54 4.03 -3.89
C PRO A 333 -3.64 3.01 -4.23
N ILE A 334 -4.79 3.49 -4.74
CA ILE A 334 -5.89 2.61 -5.15
C ILE A 334 -5.50 1.79 -6.37
N GLN A 335 -4.90 2.40 -7.39
CA GLN A 335 -4.48 1.72 -8.61
C GLN A 335 -3.38 0.70 -8.35
N ALA A 336 -2.40 1.05 -7.52
CA ALA A 336 -1.32 0.17 -7.14
C ALA A 336 -1.82 -1.07 -6.37
N MET A 337 -2.69 -0.86 -5.37
CA MET A 337 -3.29 -1.98 -4.62
C MET A 337 -4.21 -2.82 -5.50
N GLN A 338 -5.08 -2.21 -6.30
CA GLN A 338 -5.94 -2.93 -7.25
C GLN A 338 -5.10 -3.83 -8.17
N ASN A 339 -4.03 -3.27 -8.73
CA ASN A 339 -3.13 -3.97 -9.65
C ASN A 339 -2.49 -5.21 -9.01
N ILE A 340 -1.97 -5.07 -7.78
CA ILE A 340 -1.34 -6.19 -7.04
C ILE A 340 -2.36 -7.26 -6.68
N TYR A 341 -3.55 -6.87 -6.22
CA TYR A 341 -4.62 -7.81 -5.90
C TYR A 341 -5.08 -8.60 -7.12
N GLU A 342 -5.28 -7.93 -8.25
CA GLU A 342 -5.66 -8.58 -9.51
C GLU A 342 -4.52 -9.46 -10.06
N MET A 343 -3.27 -9.04 -9.90
CA MET A 343 -2.10 -9.85 -10.30
C MET A 343 -2.07 -11.19 -9.54
N TYR A 344 -2.18 -11.18 -8.21
CA TYR A 344 -2.15 -12.42 -7.44
C TYR A 344 -3.43 -13.26 -7.60
N TYR A 345 -4.58 -12.63 -7.84
CA TYR A 345 -5.77 -13.32 -8.27
C TYR A 345 -5.53 -14.06 -9.60
N SER A 346 -4.92 -13.38 -10.58
CA SER A 346 -4.58 -13.99 -11.87
C SER A 346 -3.59 -15.14 -11.73
N VAL A 347 -2.64 -15.07 -10.80
CA VAL A 347 -1.76 -16.20 -10.46
C VAL A 347 -2.57 -17.38 -9.90
N ALA A 348 -3.52 -17.11 -9.01
CA ALA A 348 -4.39 -18.15 -8.45
C ALA A 348 -5.27 -18.80 -9.53
N MET A 349 -5.80 -18.03 -10.46
CA MET A 349 -6.57 -18.51 -11.61
C MET A 349 -5.70 -19.33 -12.57
N ASN A 350 -4.48 -18.86 -12.88
CA ASN A 350 -3.52 -19.61 -13.69
C ASN A 350 -3.20 -20.98 -13.07
N ALA A 351 -3.03 -21.02 -11.74
CA ALA A 351 -2.78 -22.27 -11.04
C ALA A 351 -3.93 -23.27 -11.14
N LYS A 352 -5.17 -22.79 -11.21
CA LYS A 352 -6.40 -23.60 -11.35
C LYS A 352 -6.75 -23.94 -12.80
N ALA A 353 -6.25 -23.16 -13.75
CA ALA A 353 -6.55 -23.34 -15.16
C ALA A 353 -6.09 -24.72 -15.66
N GLU A 354 -6.95 -25.38 -16.43
CA GLU A 354 -6.73 -26.73 -16.98
C GLU A 354 -6.52 -26.70 -18.48
N SER A 355 -7.22 -25.81 -19.20
CA SER A 355 -7.06 -25.69 -20.65
C SER A 355 -5.84 -24.84 -21.04
N PRO A 356 -5.15 -25.17 -22.14
CA PRO A 356 -4.03 -24.37 -22.67
C PRO A 356 -4.37 -22.89 -22.83
N THR A 357 -5.57 -22.60 -23.26
CA THR A 357 -6.08 -21.23 -23.43
C THR A 357 -6.18 -20.47 -22.12
N GLU A 358 -6.85 -21.06 -21.12
CA GLU A 358 -6.97 -20.42 -19.80
C GLU A 358 -5.62 -20.25 -19.14
N ILE A 359 -4.74 -21.26 -19.24
CA ILE A 359 -3.38 -21.21 -18.73
C ILE A 359 -2.64 -20.00 -19.33
N ASN A 360 -2.66 -19.87 -20.67
CA ASN A 360 -1.96 -18.79 -21.36
C ASN A 360 -2.64 -17.42 -21.15
N TYR A 361 -3.97 -17.36 -21.09
CA TYR A 361 -4.69 -16.13 -20.77
C TYR A 361 -4.29 -15.57 -19.40
N TRP A 362 -4.36 -16.38 -18.36
CA TRP A 362 -4.01 -15.94 -17.02
C TRP A 362 -2.52 -15.66 -16.85
N ALA A 363 -1.64 -16.40 -17.56
CA ALA A 363 -0.21 -16.11 -17.59
C ALA A 363 0.05 -14.73 -18.18
N GLN A 364 -0.54 -14.41 -19.34
CA GLN A 364 -0.41 -13.11 -19.98
C GLN A 364 -1.00 -11.99 -19.12
N ARG A 365 -2.12 -12.26 -18.41
CA ARG A 365 -2.70 -11.28 -17.49
C ARG A 365 -1.74 -10.92 -16.36
N VAL A 366 -1.04 -11.90 -15.77
CA VAL A 366 -0.01 -11.66 -14.75
C VAL A 366 1.13 -10.81 -15.31
N GLU A 367 1.61 -11.11 -16.51
CA GLU A 367 2.68 -10.36 -17.17
C GLU A 367 2.29 -8.89 -17.39
N LYS A 368 1.09 -8.63 -17.92
CA LYS A 368 0.56 -7.28 -18.14
C LYS A 368 0.40 -6.50 -16.83
N LEU A 369 -0.07 -7.14 -15.77
CA LEU A 369 -0.25 -6.49 -14.46
C LEU A 369 1.10 -6.21 -13.78
N TYR A 370 2.08 -7.09 -13.96
CA TYR A 370 3.45 -6.85 -13.51
C TYR A 370 4.11 -5.67 -14.23
N GLU A 371 3.90 -5.55 -15.54
CA GLU A 371 4.34 -4.39 -16.33
C GLU A 371 3.61 -3.11 -15.91
N ARG A 372 2.28 -3.18 -15.71
CA ARG A 372 1.47 -2.04 -15.23
C ARG A 372 1.97 -1.51 -13.89
N ASP A 373 2.40 -2.38 -12.97
CA ASP A 373 2.99 -1.98 -11.71
C ASP A 373 4.21 -1.06 -11.90
N SER A 374 5.12 -1.45 -12.78
CA SER A 374 6.30 -0.64 -13.10
C SER A 374 5.93 0.70 -13.73
N LEU A 375 4.91 0.73 -14.61
CA LEU A 375 4.42 1.96 -15.23
C LEU A 375 3.75 2.90 -14.22
N LEU A 376 2.97 2.37 -13.28
CA LEU A 376 2.35 3.15 -12.20
C LEU A 376 3.42 3.78 -11.29
N CYS A 377 4.43 3.03 -10.88
CA CYS A 377 5.53 3.53 -10.06
C CYS A 377 6.36 4.59 -10.82
N ALA A 378 6.63 4.37 -12.10
CA ALA A 378 7.33 5.34 -12.95
C ALA A 378 6.53 6.64 -13.11
N HIS A 379 5.21 6.55 -13.34
CA HIS A 379 4.34 7.72 -13.39
C HIS A 379 4.38 8.52 -12.08
N TYR A 380 4.28 7.83 -10.94
CA TYR A 380 4.38 8.50 -9.64
C TYR A 380 5.70 9.23 -9.46
N ASN A 381 6.82 8.56 -9.74
CA ASN A 381 8.15 9.12 -9.52
C ASN A 381 8.48 10.27 -10.46
N HIS A 382 8.09 10.17 -11.74
CA HIS A 382 8.62 11.07 -12.77
C HIS A 382 7.62 12.08 -13.31
N GLU A 383 6.31 11.85 -13.19
CA GLU A 383 5.28 12.69 -13.81
C GLU A 383 4.47 13.49 -12.80
N ILE A 384 4.00 12.88 -11.71
CA ILE A 384 3.22 13.58 -10.67
C ILE A 384 4.04 14.76 -10.14
N ALA A 385 3.42 15.94 -10.11
CA ALA A 385 4.04 17.19 -9.67
C ALA A 385 5.39 17.48 -10.37
N ASN A 386 5.49 17.15 -11.67
CA ASN A 386 6.70 17.29 -12.49
C ASN A 386 7.93 16.56 -11.93
N GLY A 387 7.73 15.35 -11.41
CA GLY A 387 8.80 14.53 -10.85
C GLY A 387 9.31 14.98 -9.48
N LYS A 388 8.56 15.81 -8.76
CA LYS A 388 8.90 16.23 -7.40
C LYS A 388 9.10 15.06 -6.44
N TRP A 389 8.39 13.98 -6.66
CA TRP A 389 8.35 12.79 -5.82
C TRP A 389 9.21 11.64 -6.34
N ASP A 390 10.22 11.96 -7.15
CA ASP A 390 11.17 10.96 -7.66
C ASP A 390 11.76 10.12 -6.53
N HIS A 391 11.89 8.82 -6.76
CA HIS A 391 12.30 7.80 -5.81
C HIS A 391 11.33 7.46 -4.67
N MET A 392 10.19 8.12 -4.51
CA MET A 392 9.25 7.82 -3.42
C MET A 392 8.56 6.45 -3.60
N MET A 393 8.44 5.96 -4.82
CA MET A 393 7.83 4.64 -5.13
C MET A 393 8.83 3.60 -5.65
N ASP A 394 10.09 3.68 -5.24
CA ASP A 394 11.12 2.71 -5.57
C ASP A 394 11.08 1.45 -4.69
N GLN A 395 10.28 1.44 -3.62
CA GLN A 395 10.20 0.34 -2.68
C GLN A 395 9.80 -0.97 -3.37
N VAL A 396 10.66 -1.96 -3.30
CA VAL A 396 10.36 -3.31 -3.80
C VAL A 396 9.26 -3.96 -2.96
N HIS A 397 8.20 -4.44 -3.61
CA HIS A 397 6.98 -4.92 -2.96
C HIS A 397 6.39 -6.21 -3.55
N ILE A 398 6.93 -6.71 -4.66
CA ILE A 398 6.51 -7.98 -5.30
C ILE A 398 7.59 -9.05 -5.12
N GLY A 399 7.17 -10.28 -4.77
CA GLY A 399 8.08 -11.43 -4.74
C GLY A 399 8.66 -11.76 -3.38
N TYR A 400 8.02 -11.34 -2.30
CA TYR A 400 8.44 -11.70 -0.94
C TYR A 400 8.42 -13.21 -0.69
N THR A 401 9.54 -13.74 -0.18
CA THR A 401 9.68 -15.14 0.23
C THR A 401 10.01 -15.31 1.72
N TYR A 402 10.46 -14.24 2.37
CA TYR A 402 10.78 -14.20 3.80
C TYR A 402 10.44 -12.79 4.35
N TRP A 403 10.91 -12.41 5.52
CA TRP A 403 10.49 -11.17 6.19
C TRP A 403 10.85 -9.87 5.44
N GLN A 404 11.91 -9.87 4.62
CA GLN A 404 12.41 -8.71 3.89
C GLN A 404 12.12 -8.83 2.39
N GLN A 405 12.04 -7.68 1.69
CA GLN A 405 11.87 -7.65 0.25
C GLN A 405 13.05 -8.30 -0.48
N PRO A 406 12.85 -8.84 -1.68
CA PRO A 406 13.94 -9.22 -2.58
C PRO A 406 14.72 -7.98 -3.05
N GLU A 407 15.89 -8.17 -3.65
CA GLU A 407 16.73 -7.08 -4.19
C GLU A 407 16.04 -6.28 -5.31
N LYS A 408 15.11 -6.91 -6.02
CA LYS A 408 14.31 -6.33 -7.09
C LYS A 408 12.94 -6.98 -7.13
N GLN A 409 11.99 -6.33 -7.81
CA GLN A 409 10.66 -6.92 -8.08
C GLN A 409 10.83 -8.29 -8.75
N VAL A 410 10.09 -9.29 -8.26
CA VAL A 410 10.11 -10.66 -8.80
C VAL A 410 8.71 -11.04 -9.22
N MET A 411 8.49 -11.13 -10.53
CA MET A 411 7.19 -11.56 -11.07
C MET A 411 6.82 -12.95 -10.53
N PRO A 412 5.59 -13.16 -10.09
CA PRO A 412 5.11 -14.48 -9.67
C PRO A 412 5.22 -15.51 -10.79
N LYS A 413 5.57 -16.74 -10.43
CA LYS A 413 5.64 -17.85 -11.39
C LYS A 413 4.24 -18.23 -11.86
N VAL A 414 4.12 -18.46 -13.17
CA VAL A 414 2.89 -18.90 -13.84
C VAL A 414 3.16 -20.13 -14.70
N LYS A 415 2.14 -20.96 -14.88
CA LYS A 415 2.15 -22.02 -15.88
C LYS A 415 2.02 -21.40 -17.27
N LYS A 416 2.69 -21.97 -18.25
CA LYS A 416 2.50 -21.71 -19.69
C LYS A 416 2.28 -23.01 -20.42
N SER A 417 1.51 -23.01 -21.47
CA SER A 417 1.32 -24.15 -22.36
C SER A 417 1.89 -23.82 -23.74
N ASP A 418 2.69 -24.73 -24.26
CA ASP A 418 3.22 -24.68 -25.64
C ASP A 418 2.18 -25.13 -26.67
N GLU A 419 1.07 -25.73 -26.26
CA GLU A 419 -0.02 -26.04 -27.16
C GLU A 419 -0.61 -24.74 -27.71
N ALA A 420 -0.84 -24.71 -29.03
CA ALA A 420 -1.52 -23.58 -29.65
C ALA A 420 -2.82 -23.31 -28.90
N ALA A 421 -3.00 -22.06 -28.49
CA ALA A 421 -4.16 -21.69 -27.69
C ALA A 421 -5.44 -22.07 -28.45
N TYR A 422 -6.09 -23.09 -27.97
CA TYR A 422 -7.36 -23.55 -28.51
C TYR A 422 -8.46 -22.82 -27.75
N LEU A 423 -9.03 -21.83 -28.40
CA LEU A 423 -10.08 -21.00 -27.81
C LEU A 423 -11.43 -21.70 -27.93
N CYS A 424 -11.82 -22.43 -26.91
CA CYS A 424 -13.19 -22.89 -26.73
C CYS A 424 -13.89 -22.04 -25.68
N HIS A 425 -14.93 -21.32 -26.06
CA HIS A 425 -15.71 -20.46 -25.17
C HIS A 425 -16.84 -21.26 -24.50
N LYS A 426 -16.76 -21.43 -23.18
CA LYS A 426 -17.72 -22.23 -22.42
C LYS A 426 -18.89 -21.41 -21.91
N GLU A 427 -20.08 -22.05 -21.90
CA GLU A 427 -21.26 -21.49 -21.26
C GLU A 427 -21.07 -21.41 -19.75
N THR A 428 -21.29 -20.23 -19.19
CA THR A 428 -21.26 -19.96 -17.76
C THR A 428 -22.49 -19.13 -17.40
N ASP A 429 -23.24 -19.55 -16.41
CA ASP A 429 -24.46 -18.87 -15.95
C ASP A 429 -25.53 -18.62 -17.05
N GLY A 430 -25.59 -19.53 -18.04
CA GLY A 430 -26.57 -19.46 -19.11
C GLY A 430 -26.23 -18.52 -20.27
N TYR A 431 -24.97 -18.03 -20.34
CA TYR A 431 -24.48 -17.24 -21.47
C TYR A 431 -23.03 -17.56 -21.82
N ILE A 432 -22.63 -17.20 -23.04
CA ILE A 432 -21.25 -17.22 -23.51
C ILE A 432 -20.90 -15.80 -23.96
N SER A 433 -19.84 -15.22 -23.41
CA SER A 433 -19.31 -13.92 -23.82
C SER A 433 -17.98 -14.09 -24.54
N ILE A 434 -17.83 -13.49 -25.71
CA ILE A 434 -16.66 -13.67 -26.57
C ILE A 434 -16.16 -12.29 -27.01
N GLU A 435 -14.89 -12.00 -26.78
CA GLU A 435 -14.21 -10.88 -27.40
C GLU A 435 -13.97 -11.15 -28.89
N ALA A 436 -14.11 -10.11 -29.70
CA ALA A 436 -14.00 -10.24 -31.15
C ALA A 436 -12.63 -10.78 -31.61
N GLY A 437 -11.55 -10.49 -30.89
CA GLY A 437 -10.21 -10.98 -31.19
C GLY A 437 -9.93 -12.41 -30.76
N ASN A 438 -10.82 -13.03 -29.96
CA ASN A 438 -10.64 -14.35 -29.38
C ASN A 438 -11.20 -15.48 -30.28
N PHE A 439 -10.90 -15.42 -31.56
CA PHE A 439 -11.28 -16.44 -32.52
C PHE A 439 -10.33 -17.63 -32.53
N LYS A 440 -10.86 -18.81 -32.86
CA LYS A 440 -10.08 -20.04 -33.08
C LYS A 440 -9.29 -19.96 -34.37
N ASN A 441 -9.96 -19.57 -35.46
CA ASN A 441 -9.38 -19.43 -36.77
C ASN A 441 -9.71 -18.06 -37.36
N ASN A 442 -8.76 -17.54 -38.13
CA ASN A 442 -8.89 -16.28 -38.84
C ASN A 442 -8.38 -16.43 -40.28
N HIS A 443 -9.15 -15.96 -41.21
CA HIS A 443 -8.72 -15.83 -42.61
C HIS A 443 -9.01 -14.42 -43.12
N LYS A 444 -7.96 -13.65 -43.42
CA LYS A 444 -8.03 -12.29 -43.94
C LYS A 444 -8.75 -11.25 -43.05
N ALA A 445 -9.03 -11.56 -41.81
CA ALA A 445 -9.53 -10.56 -40.86
C ALA A 445 -8.37 -9.93 -40.08
N THR A 446 -8.52 -8.67 -39.73
CA THR A 446 -7.54 -7.89 -38.98
C THR A 446 -8.11 -7.49 -37.64
N VAL A 447 -7.35 -7.72 -36.56
CA VAL A 447 -7.66 -7.23 -35.22
C VAL A 447 -7.16 -5.80 -35.09
N ILE A 448 -8.01 -4.91 -34.60
CA ILE A 448 -7.64 -3.54 -34.21
C ILE A 448 -7.67 -3.47 -32.69
N PRO A 449 -6.51 -3.42 -32.03
CA PRO A 449 -6.43 -3.26 -30.58
C PRO A 449 -7.09 -1.95 -30.13
N ASP A 450 -7.60 -1.93 -28.92
CA ASP A 450 -8.18 -0.76 -28.24
C ASP A 450 -9.38 -0.12 -28.97
N LEU A 451 -9.93 -0.78 -29.99
CA LEU A 451 -11.16 -0.37 -30.67
C LEU A 451 -12.31 -1.28 -30.24
N GLY A 452 -13.45 -0.68 -29.91
CA GLY A 452 -14.65 -1.40 -29.49
C GLY A 452 -15.05 -1.04 -28.07
N LYS A 453 -15.92 -1.88 -27.50
CA LYS A 453 -16.45 -1.64 -26.14
C LYS A 453 -15.53 -2.18 -25.04
N THR A 454 -14.74 -3.17 -25.38
CA THR A 454 -13.88 -3.91 -24.47
C THR A 454 -12.42 -3.87 -24.96
N GLU A 455 -11.86 -4.95 -25.48
CA GLU A 455 -10.43 -5.03 -25.76
C GLU A 455 -10.04 -4.72 -27.20
N CYS A 456 -10.86 -5.14 -28.16
CA CYS A 456 -10.52 -4.96 -29.58
C CYS A 456 -11.73 -5.10 -30.50
N ALA A 457 -11.55 -4.72 -31.76
CA ALA A 457 -12.50 -5.00 -32.83
C ALA A 457 -11.84 -5.81 -33.95
N VAL A 458 -12.66 -6.51 -34.74
CA VAL A 458 -12.22 -7.26 -35.92
C VAL A 458 -12.84 -6.65 -37.16
N THR A 459 -12.02 -6.47 -38.18
CA THR A 459 -12.43 -5.94 -39.47
C THR A 459 -11.63 -6.57 -40.60
N THR A 460 -11.95 -6.21 -41.87
CA THR A 460 -11.14 -6.55 -43.02
C THR A 460 -10.45 -5.29 -43.57
N LEU A 461 -9.16 -5.38 -43.89
CA LEU A 461 -8.39 -4.27 -44.44
C LEU A 461 -7.70 -4.68 -45.74
N PRO A 462 -7.56 -3.79 -46.74
CA PRO A 462 -8.12 -2.42 -46.75
C PRO A 462 -9.65 -2.42 -46.93
N ALA A 463 -10.34 -1.47 -46.27
CA ALA A 463 -11.81 -1.40 -46.29
C ALA A 463 -12.41 -1.17 -47.70
N SER A 464 -11.60 -0.74 -48.67
CA SER A 464 -11.98 -0.58 -50.06
C SER A 464 -12.03 -1.87 -50.88
N VAL A 465 -11.59 -2.96 -50.31
CA VAL A 465 -11.56 -4.28 -50.97
C VAL A 465 -12.43 -5.23 -50.16
N THR A 466 -13.40 -5.88 -50.83
CA THR A 466 -14.12 -7.01 -50.19
C THR A 466 -13.28 -8.27 -50.42
N PRO A 467 -12.63 -8.81 -49.41
CA PRO A 467 -11.80 -10.00 -49.56
C PRO A 467 -12.70 -11.23 -49.76
N ASP A 468 -12.39 -12.05 -50.74
CA ASP A 468 -13.04 -13.34 -50.89
C ASP A 468 -12.73 -14.23 -49.70
N ASN A 469 -13.75 -14.84 -49.09
CA ASN A 469 -13.67 -15.81 -48.02
C ASN A 469 -12.98 -15.30 -46.72
N ALA A 470 -13.14 -14.01 -46.39
CA ALA A 470 -12.73 -13.55 -45.06
C ALA A 470 -13.67 -14.07 -43.97
N TYR A 471 -13.11 -14.69 -42.93
CA TYR A 471 -13.91 -15.16 -41.81
C TYR A 471 -13.10 -15.16 -40.48
N VAL A 472 -13.82 -15.17 -39.41
CA VAL A 472 -13.36 -15.57 -38.07
C VAL A 472 -14.24 -16.70 -37.56
N GLU A 473 -13.64 -17.66 -36.90
CA GLU A 473 -14.31 -18.84 -36.34
C GLU A 473 -14.11 -18.87 -34.83
N TYR A 474 -15.21 -19.03 -34.12
CA TYR A 474 -15.21 -19.19 -32.66
C TYR A 474 -15.71 -20.59 -32.32
N GLU A 475 -15.07 -21.26 -31.38
CA GLU A 475 -15.55 -22.52 -30.84
C GLU A 475 -16.23 -22.27 -29.50
N ILE A 476 -17.42 -22.83 -29.36
CA ILE A 476 -18.23 -22.69 -28.15
C ILE A 476 -18.61 -24.06 -27.61
N GLU A 477 -18.64 -24.16 -26.27
CA GLU A 477 -19.14 -25.33 -25.55
C GLU A 477 -20.38 -24.94 -24.74
N THR A 478 -21.52 -25.53 -25.06
CA THR A 478 -22.77 -25.30 -24.36
C THR A 478 -23.03 -26.41 -23.31
N VAL A 479 -23.51 -25.99 -22.14
CA VAL A 479 -23.93 -26.91 -21.07
C VAL A 479 -25.47 -27.14 -21.14
N SER A 480 -26.18 -26.12 -21.58
CA SER A 480 -27.63 -26.17 -21.76
C SER A 480 -28.03 -26.44 -23.20
N SER A 481 -29.19 -27.02 -23.38
CA SER A 481 -29.77 -27.27 -24.71
C SER A 481 -30.99 -26.38 -24.94
N GLY A 482 -31.20 -25.94 -26.18
CA GLY A 482 -32.36 -25.14 -26.55
C GLY A 482 -32.05 -24.03 -27.54
N LYS A 483 -32.94 -23.02 -27.61
CA LYS A 483 -32.76 -21.86 -28.47
C LYS A 483 -31.88 -20.83 -27.76
N ALA A 484 -30.82 -20.40 -28.40
CA ALA A 484 -29.97 -19.32 -27.94
C ALA A 484 -30.19 -18.04 -28.76
N LYS A 485 -30.01 -16.89 -28.12
CA LYS A 485 -29.98 -15.60 -28.79
C LYS A 485 -28.51 -15.18 -28.97
N LEU A 486 -28.11 -15.01 -30.23
CA LEU A 486 -26.80 -14.41 -30.54
C LEU A 486 -26.93 -12.89 -30.61
N SER A 487 -26.05 -12.18 -29.91
CA SER A 487 -25.92 -10.74 -29.96
C SER A 487 -24.50 -10.38 -30.40
N ILE A 488 -24.36 -9.61 -31.46
CA ILE A 488 -23.06 -9.14 -31.96
C ILE A 488 -23.02 -7.62 -31.81
N LEU A 489 -21.99 -7.13 -31.12
CA LEU A 489 -21.72 -5.69 -30.98
C LEU A 489 -20.90 -5.24 -32.20
N LEU A 490 -21.38 -4.23 -32.92
CA LEU A 490 -20.73 -3.69 -34.09
C LEU A 490 -20.38 -2.22 -33.87
N ALA A 491 -19.19 -1.82 -34.29
CA ALA A 491 -18.85 -0.40 -34.32
C ALA A 491 -19.72 0.32 -35.37
N PRO A 492 -20.36 1.47 -35.05
CA PRO A 492 -21.13 2.25 -36.02
C PRO A 492 -20.24 2.66 -37.19
N THR A 493 -20.68 2.41 -38.39
CA THR A 493 -19.92 2.81 -39.60
C THR A 493 -20.84 3.25 -40.71
N LEU A 494 -20.31 4.09 -41.62
CA LEU A 494 -21.01 4.53 -42.80
C LEU A 494 -21.21 3.36 -43.78
N ASN A 495 -22.38 3.31 -44.41
CA ASN A 495 -22.58 2.43 -45.54
C ASN A 495 -21.81 2.97 -46.77
N PHE A 496 -20.59 2.50 -46.96
CA PHE A 496 -19.76 2.86 -48.12
C PHE A 496 -20.01 1.95 -49.34
N ASN A 497 -20.89 0.94 -49.21
CA ASN A 497 -21.35 0.09 -50.30
C ASN A 497 -22.77 0.46 -50.66
N ALA A 498 -22.94 1.55 -51.40
CA ALA A 498 -24.16 2.32 -51.58
C ALA A 498 -25.43 1.54 -51.98
N ASN A 499 -25.30 0.39 -52.63
CA ASN A 499 -26.46 -0.33 -53.16
C ASN A 499 -26.87 -1.59 -52.36
N LYS A 500 -26.01 -2.08 -51.48
CA LYS A 500 -26.21 -3.37 -50.79
C LYS A 500 -26.18 -3.30 -49.30
N GLY A 501 -25.63 -2.23 -48.74
CA GLY A 501 -25.29 -2.19 -47.32
C GLY A 501 -24.06 -3.02 -46.98
N LEU A 502 -23.59 -2.92 -45.73
CA LEU A 502 -22.55 -3.77 -45.20
C LEU A 502 -23.19 -5.03 -44.59
N CYS A 503 -22.65 -6.17 -44.97
CA CYS A 503 -23.19 -7.48 -44.60
C CYS A 503 -22.08 -8.36 -44.02
N PHE A 504 -22.45 -9.26 -43.15
CA PHE A 504 -21.67 -10.44 -42.79
C PHE A 504 -22.59 -11.67 -42.78
N ALA A 505 -22.00 -12.83 -42.94
CA ALA A 505 -22.72 -14.09 -42.82
C ALA A 505 -22.39 -14.80 -41.52
N ILE A 506 -23.35 -15.53 -40.94
CA ILE A 506 -23.19 -16.38 -39.77
C ILE A 506 -23.55 -17.79 -40.17
N SER A 507 -22.68 -18.74 -39.81
CA SER A 507 -22.93 -20.18 -39.91
C SER A 507 -22.60 -20.82 -38.58
N VAL A 508 -23.36 -21.84 -38.16
CA VAL A 508 -23.10 -22.61 -36.94
C VAL A 508 -22.95 -24.07 -37.36
N ASP A 509 -21.88 -24.71 -36.91
CA ASP A 509 -21.56 -26.13 -37.16
C ASP A 509 -21.61 -26.53 -38.65
N GLY A 510 -21.15 -25.64 -39.53
CA GLY A 510 -21.17 -25.87 -40.98
C GLY A 510 -22.57 -25.84 -41.60
N GLY A 511 -23.57 -25.38 -40.84
CA GLY A 511 -24.92 -25.18 -41.33
C GLY A 511 -25.08 -24.08 -42.39
N GLN A 512 -26.29 -23.81 -42.81
CA GLN A 512 -26.59 -22.78 -43.80
C GLN A 512 -26.22 -21.38 -43.29
N GLU A 513 -25.52 -20.61 -44.09
CA GLU A 513 -25.17 -19.23 -43.83
C GLU A 513 -26.39 -18.31 -43.74
N GLN A 514 -26.46 -17.52 -42.70
CA GLN A 514 -27.43 -16.43 -42.52
C GLN A 514 -26.77 -15.11 -42.79
N ILE A 515 -27.18 -14.41 -43.83
CA ILE A 515 -26.65 -13.11 -44.22
C ILE A 515 -27.35 -12.02 -43.40
N ILE A 516 -26.59 -11.26 -42.66
CA ILE A 516 -27.05 -10.12 -41.87
C ILE A 516 -26.57 -8.82 -42.53
N ASN A 517 -27.53 -7.99 -42.95
CA ASN A 517 -27.27 -6.63 -43.40
C ASN A 517 -27.47 -5.68 -42.21
N PHE A 518 -26.41 -5.06 -41.73
CA PHE A 518 -26.47 -4.28 -40.49
C PHE A 518 -26.60 -2.76 -40.71
N ASN A 519 -26.45 -2.26 -41.93
CA ASN A 519 -26.61 -0.84 -42.21
C ASN A 519 -27.23 -0.50 -43.58
N GLY A 520 -27.84 -1.48 -44.29
CA GLY A 520 -28.47 -1.29 -45.57
C GLY A 520 -29.93 -0.86 -45.53
N HIS A 521 -30.62 -1.11 -44.44
CA HIS A 521 -32.05 -0.81 -44.29
C HIS A 521 -32.26 0.50 -43.53
N TYR A 522 -32.39 1.55 -44.29
CA TYR A 522 -32.76 2.84 -43.76
C TYR A 522 -34.20 3.20 -44.12
N SER A 523 -35.06 3.36 -43.12
CA SER A 523 -36.50 3.60 -43.32
C SER A 523 -36.91 5.06 -43.52
N GLY A 524 -36.01 5.92 -43.91
CA GLY A 524 -36.33 7.21 -44.49
C GLY A 524 -36.64 8.38 -43.57
N LYS A 525 -36.60 8.24 -42.24
CA LYS A 525 -36.89 9.36 -41.31
C LYS A 525 -35.66 10.01 -40.65
N VAL A 526 -34.54 9.36 -40.66
CA VAL A 526 -33.27 9.83 -40.06
C VAL A 526 -32.14 9.59 -41.06
N GLY A 527 -31.24 10.52 -41.29
CA GLY A 527 -30.14 10.33 -42.24
C GLY A 527 -29.19 9.19 -41.83
N PRO A 528 -28.51 8.51 -42.78
CA PRO A 528 -27.65 7.36 -42.47
C PRO A 528 -26.60 7.64 -41.38
N TRP A 529 -26.04 8.85 -41.38
CA TRP A 529 -25.09 9.28 -40.35
C TRP A 529 -25.73 9.49 -39.00
N GLN A 530 -27.00 9.93 -38.95
CA GLN A 530 -27.73 10.07 -37.68
C GLN A 530 -28.12 8.71 -37.11
N ALA A 531 -28.51 7.76 -37.98
CA ALA A 531 -28.79 6.39 -37.54
C ALA A 531 -27.56 5.72 -36.93
N ALA A 532 -26.38 5.88 -37.55
CA ALA A 532 -25.13 5.37 -37.02
C ALA A 532 -24.73 6.01 -35.67
N SER A 533 -25.04 7.29 -35.47
CA SER A 533 -24.75 8.00 -34.22
C SER A 533 -25.73 7.70 -33.06
N ILE A 534 -26.95 7.24 -33.40
CA ILE A 534 -27.96 6.87 -32.40
C ILE A 534 -27.71 5.46 -31.82
N ILE A 535 -27.11 4.57 -32.61
CA ILE A 535 -26.70 3.24 -32.12
C ILE A 535 -25.46 3.42 -31.27
N LYS A 536 -25.66 3.94 -30.07
CA LYS A 536 -24.64 3.90 -29.02
C LYS A 536 -24.58 2.47 -28.50
N THR A 537 -23.58 1.76 -28.92
CA THR A 537 -23.21 0.49 -28.31
C THR A 537 -22.55 0.72 -26.97
#